data_908524ca7874fd407be6a47eb9ada124
#
_entry.id   908524ca7874fd407be6a47eb9ada124
#
_cell.length_a   1.000
_cell.length_b   1.000
_cell.length_c   1.000
_cell.angle_alpha   90.00
_cell.angle_beta   90.00
_cell.angle_gamma   90.00
#
_symmetry.space_group_name_H-M   'P 1'
#
loop_
_entity.id
_entity.type
_entity.pdbx_description
1 polymer ?
#
loop_
_entity_poly.entity_id
_entity_poly.type
_entity_poly.pdbx_seq_one_letter_code
_entity_poly.pdbx_strand_id
1 'polypeptide(L)'
;MPDYRAIFRQLTVEENLKIAERRPGDLARKRQFIFEIFPDLEKLYQWPGGQLSGGQQQMLAIARALVPDNSLLLIDEPSEGLAPVIIEGMMAAIRRLTAQAAVLLVEQNFRVASQLADRYVIIEDGRSVHSGTMPDLLASPALIQKYLSAA
;
A
#
# COMPACT_ATOMS: atom_id res chain seq x y z
N MET A 1 -18.60 -8.94 -1.06
CA MET A 1 -17.28 -8.99 -1.74
C MET A 1 -16.36 -9.89 -0.94
N PRO A 2 -15.65 -10.84 -1.53
CA PRO A 2 -14.65 -11.58 -0.78
C PRO A 2 -13.54 -10.61 -0.38
N ASP A 3 -13.17 -10.67 0.88
CA ASP A 3 -12.16 -9.82 1.52
C ASP A 3 -10.77 -10.33 1.13
N TYR A 4 -10.27 -9.95 -0.04
CA TYR A 4 -8.96 -10.38 -0.59
C TYR A 4 -7.76 -9.62 0.00
N ARG A 5 -7.93 -9.05 1.18
CA ARG A 5 -6.77 -8.55 1.91
C ARG A 5 -5.91 -9.76 2.26
N ALA A 6 -4.81 -9.94 1.58
CA ALA A 6 -3.92 -11.10 1.59
C ALA A 6 -3.31 -11.45 2.97
N ILE A 7 -4.12 -11.48 4.02
CA ILE A 7 -3.73 -11.84 5.39
C ILE A 7 -4.37 -13.16 5.82
N PHE A 8 -3.70 -13.85 6.72
CA PHE A 8 -4.24 -15.05 7.36
C PHE A 8 -5.01 -14.64 8.63
N ARG A 9 -6.33 -14.66 8.55
CA ARG A 9 -7.21 -14.13 9.62
C ARG A 9 -7.11 -14.89 10.94
N GLN A 10 -6.78 -16.18 10.90
CA GLN A 10 -6.66 -17.03 12.10
C GLN A 10 -5.30 -16.91 12.76
N LEU A 11 -4.28 -16.43 12.05
CA LEU A 11 -2.95 -16.22 12.55
C LEU A 11 -2.82 -14.85 13.21
N THR A 12 -1.96 -14.75 14.21
CA THR A 12 -1.60 -13.47 14.84
C THR A 12 -0.88 -12.55 13.84
N VAL A 13 -0.74 -11.26 14.19
CA VAL A 13 0.07 -10.31 13.43
C VAL A 13 1.51 -10.84 13.29
N GLU A 14 2.10 -11.34 14.39
CA GLU A 14 3.43 -11.97 14.38
C GLU A 14 3.53 -13.11 13.36
N GLU A 15 2.61 -14.05 13.42
CA GLU A 15 2.62 -15.22 12.54
C GLU A 15 2.40 -14.83 11.07
N ASN A 16 1.53 -13.84 10.82
CA ASN A 16 1.35 -13.27 9.50
C ASN A 16 2.64 -12.67 8.93
N LEU A 17 3.40 -11.94 9.75
CA LEU A 17 4.68 -11.38 9.34
C LEU A 17 5.73 -12.50 9.17
N LYS A 18 5.78 -13.46 10.06
CA LYS A 18 6.76 -14.56 10.05
C LYS A 18 6.62 -15.46 8.81
N ILE A 19 5.39 -15.75 8.38
CA ILE A 19 5.13 -16.54 7.14
C ILE A 19 5.66 -15.82 5.89
N ALA A 20 5.83 -14.50 5.93
CA ALA A 20 6.35 -13.73 4.80
C ALA A 20 7.89 -13.80 4.68
N GLU A 21 8.61 -14.37 5.64
CA GLU A 21 10.06 -14.57 5.55
C GLU A 21 10.42 -15.45 4.35
N ARG A 22 11.37 -15.00 3.54
CA ARG A 22 12.02 -15.82 2.51
C ARG A 22 13.31 -16.45 3.01
N ARG A 23 13.95 -15.83 3.99
CA ARG A 23 15.15 -16.32 4.67
C ARG A 23 14.96 -16.24 6.17
N PRO A 24 15.46 -17.18 6.95
CA PRO A 24 15.40 -17.09 8.41
C PRO A 24 15.97 -15.76 8.91
N GLY A 25 15.21 -15.06 9.74
CA GLY A 25 15.61 -13.79 10.34
C GLY A 25 15.28 -12.54 9.51
N ASP A 26 14.58 -12.66 8.38
CA ASP A 26 14.11 -11.48 7.61
C ASP A 26 13.25 -10.57 8.49
N LEU A 27 12.31 -11.14 9.22
CA LEU A 27 11.44 -10.37 10.13
C LEU A 27 12.25 -9.69 11.23
N ALA A 28 13.21 -10.38 11.83
CA ALA A 28 14.01 -9.79 12.90
C ALA A 28 14.78 -8.54 12.42
N ARG A 29 15.29 -8.56 11.19
CA ARG A 29 15.99 -7.41 10.58
C ARG A 29 15.06 -6.26 10.25
N LYS A 30 13.83 -6.54 9.83
CA LYS A 30 12.86 -5.53 9.34
C LYS A 30 11.87 -5.07 10.41
N ARG A 31 11.77 -5.77 11.53
CA ARG A 31 10.75 -5.56 12.56
C ARG A 31 10.70 -4.11 13.04
N GLN A 32 11.84 -3.53 13.38
CA GLN A 32 11.89 -2.15 13.85
C GLN A 32 11.34 -1.19 12.78
N PHE A 33 11.81 -1.31 11.55
CA PHE A 33 11.35 -0.48 10.43
C PHE A 33 9.84 -0.64 10.17
N ILE A 34 9.32 -1.88 10.20
CA ILE A 34 7.88 -2.15 10.03
C ILE A 34 7.06 -1.44 11.13
N PHE A 35 7.50 -1.50 12.38
CA PHE A 35 6.76 -0.87 13.48
C PHE A 35 6.92 0.64 13.55
N GLU A 36 8.02 1.19 13.05
CA GLU A 36 8.16 2.63 12.86
C GLU A 36 7.17 3.16 11.80
N ILE A 37 6.85 2.35 10.78
CA ILE A 37 5.87 2.70 9.75
C ILE A 37 4.45 2.43 10.24
N PHE A 38 4.23 1.30 10.90
CA PHE A 38 2.92 0.81 11.34
C PHE A 38 2.91 0.55 12.86
N PRO A 39 2.94 1.60 13.72
CA PRO A 39 3.06 1.43 15.18
C PRO A 39 1.89 0.68 15.82
N ASP A 40 0.71 0.71 15.20
CA ASP A 40 -0.43 -0.04 15.70
C ASP A 40 -0.24 -1.56 15.58
N LEU A 41 0.50 -2.04 14.57
CA LEU A 41 0.78 -3.47 14.44
C LEU A 41 1.68 -3.99 15.57
N GLU A 42 2.53 -3.14 16.17
CA GLU A 42 3.32 -3.51 17.32
C GLU A 42 2.43 -3.76 18.56
N LYS A 43 1.47 -2.86 18.80
CA LYS A 43 0.52 -2.99 19.92
C LYS A 43 -0.37 -4.22 19.77
N LEU A 44 -0.67 -4.60 18.52
CA LEU A 44 -1.57 -5.69 18.17
C LEU A 44 -0.83 -6.98 17.77
N TYR A 45 0.47 -7.08 18.11
CA TYR A 45 1.38 -8.10 17.59
C TYR A 45 0.89 -9.53 17.85
N GLN A 46 0.26 -9.77 19.02
CA GLN A 46 -0.29 -11.06 19.42
C GLN A 46 -1.78 -11.24 19.05
N TRP A 47 -2.40 -10.26 18.39
CA TRP A 47 -3.81 -10.33 18.05
C TRP A 47 -4.01 -11.10 16.74
N PRO A 48 -5.06 -11.95 16.65
CA PRO A 48 -5.45 -12.58 15.39
C PRO A 48 -5.76 -11.55 14.30
N GLY A 49 -5.27 -11.78 13.09
CA GLY A 49 -5.50 -10.88 11.95
C GLY A 49 -6.98 -10.60 11.66
N GLY A 50 -7.85 -11.58 11.96
CA GLY A 50 -9.30 -11.42 11.78
C GLY A 50 -9.98 -10.46 12.76
N GLN A 51 -9.32 -10.09 13.85
CA GLN A 51 -9.81 -9.13 14.85
C GLN A 51 -9.35 -7.68 14.57
N LEU A 52 -8.49 -7.50 13.60
CA LEU A 52 -8.02 -6.19 13.17
C LEU A 52 -9.13 -5.44 12.39
N SER A 53 -9.15 -4.10 12.52
CA SER A 53 -9.95 -3.26 11.64
C SER A 53 -9.51 -3.39 10.18
N GLY A 54 -10.37 -3.01 9.23
CA GLY A 54 -10.03 -3.06 7.81
C GLY A 54 -8.73 -2.31 7.47
N GLY A 55 -8.51 -1.13 8.04
CA GLY A 55 -7.28 -0.37 7.86
C GLY A 55 -6.05 -1.08 8.45
N GLN A 56 -6.18 -1.69 9.63
CA GLN A 56 -5.10 -2.46 10.24
C GLN A 56 -4.77 -3.73 9.44
N GLN A 57 -5.78 -4.38 8.86
CA GLN A 57 -5.57 -5.52 7.96
C GLN A 57 -4.81 -5.09 6.70
N GLN A 58 -5.13 -3.93 6.14
CA GLN A 58 -4.40 -3.36 4.99
C GLN A 58 -2.95 -3.02 5.36
N MET A 59 -2.73 -2.41 6.53
CA MET A 59 -1.37 -2.15 7.04
C MET A 59 -0.59 -3.45 7.24
N LEU A 60 -1.23 -4.51 7.75
CA LEU A 60 -0.61 -5.82 7.90
C LEU A 60 -0.26 -6.45 6.54
N ALA A 61 -1.12 -6.31 5.54
CA ALA A 61 -0.84 -6.81 4.19
C ALA A 61 0.41 -6.14 3.57
N ILE A 62 0.51 -4.81 3.71
CA ILE A 62 1.69 -4.05 3.26
C ILE A 62 2.92 -4.45 4.10
N ALA A 63 2.79 -4.53 5.43
CA ALA A 63 3.89 -4.92 6.32
C ALA A 63 4.47 -6.30 5.96
N ARG A 64 3.64 -7.26 5.57
CA ARG A 64 4.09 -8.58 5.10
C ARG A 64 4.96 -8.49 3.85
N ALA A 65 4.62 -7.59 2.91
CA ALA A 65 5.42 -7.36 1.72
C ALA A 65 6.79 -6.73 2.02
N LEU A 66 6.97 -6.13 3.22
CA LEU A 66 8.22 -5.50 3.65
C LEU A 66 9.16 -6.46 4.39
N VAL A 67 8.68 -7.61 4.84
CA VAL A 67 9.51 -8.57 5.57
C VAL A 67 10.71 -9.05 4.73
N PRO A 68 10.54 -9.51 3.46
CA PRO A 68 11.68 -9.80 2.62
C PRO A 68 12.28 -8.50 2.02
N ASP A 69 13.56 -8.57 1.64
CA ASP A 69 14.18 -7.51 0.86
C ASP A 69 13.65 -7.52 -0.57
N ASN A 70 12.84 -6.51 -0.91
CA ASN A 70 12.28 -6.32 -2.24
C ASN A 70 12.83 -5.03 -2.84
N SER A 71 13.23 -5.08 -4.12
CA SER A 71 13.59 -3.88 -4.91
C SER A 71 12.38 -3.20 -5.55
N LEU A 72 11.25 -3.92 -5.63
CA LEU A 72 9.98 -3.47 -6.19
C LEU A 72 8.82 -3.96 -5.34
N LEU A 73 7.91 -3.06 -5.00
CA LEU A 73 6.64 -3.35 -4.33
C LEU A 73 5.48 -3.05 -5.28
N LEU A 74 4.57 -3.99 -5.40
CA LEU A 74 3.30 -3.83 -6.14
C LEU A 74 2.19 -3.64 -5.10
N ILE A 75 1.53 -2.49 -5.14
CA ILE A 75 0.47 -2.12 -4.19
C ILE A 75 -0.79 -1.83 -5.01
N ASP A 76 -1.83 -2.61 -4.78
CA ASP A 76 -3.07 -2.55 -5.53
C ASP A 76 -4.21 -2.02 -4.64
N GLU A 77 -4.80 -0.90 -5.05
CA GLU A 77 -5.94 -0.20 -4.43
C GLU A 77 -5.87 -0.10 -2.89
N PRO A 78 -4.75 0.39 -2.32
CA PRO A 78 -4.57 0.37 -0.88
C PRO A 78 -5.55 1.28 -0.12
N SER A 79 -6.15 2.27 -0.79
CA SER A 79 -7.11 3.20 -0.16
C SER A 79 -8.55 2.71 -0.17
N GLU A 80 -8.86 1.60 -0.90
CA GLU A 80 -10.23 1.13 -1.07
C GLU A 80 -10.89 0.77 0.27
N GLY A 81 -12.06 1.36 0.51
CA GLY A 81 -12.88 1.08 1.70
C GLY A 81 -12.27 1.57 3.03
N LEU A 82 -11.28 2.45 2.99
CA LEU A 82 -10.67 3.03 4.19
C LEU A 82 -11.24 4.41 4.53
N ALA A 83 -11.32 4.72 5.82
CA ALA A 83 -11.65 6.05 6.29
C ALA A 83 -10.52 7.06 5.94
N PRO A 84 -10.84 8.35 5.68
CA PRO A 84 -9.85 9.35 5.27
C PRO A 84 -8.62 9.45 6.18
N VAL A 85 -8.81 9.39 7.48
CA VAL A 85 -7.69 9.44 8.47
C VAL A 85 -6.74 8.24 8.33
N ILE A 86 -7.26 7.08 7.96
CA ILE A 86 -6.45 5.88 7.73
C ILE A 86 -5.68 5.99 6.42
N ILE A 87 -6.29 6.57 5.38
CA ILE A 87 -5.64 6.83 4.08
C ILE A 87 -4.42 7.74 4.27
N GLU A 88 -4.51 8.78 5.08
CA GLU A 88 -3.38 9.68 5.36
C GLU A 88 -2.21 8.95 6.03
N GLY A 89 -2.48 8.11 7.03
CA GLY A 89 -1.46 7.28 7.67
C GLY A 89 -0.81 6.29 6.68
N MET A 90 -1.62 5.67 5.84
CA MET A 90 -1.14 4.75 4.79
C MET A 90 -0.28 5.47 3.75
N MET A 91 -0.69 6.67 3.28
CA MET A 91 0.11 7.48 2.35
C MET A 91 1.47 7.83 2.96
N ALA A 92 1.52 8.23 4.24
CA ALA A 92 2.77 8.51 4.93
C ALA A 92 3.67 7.25 4.99
N ALA A 93 3.07 6.08 5.22
CA ALA A 93 3.77 4.80 5.17
C ALA A 93 4.37 4.53 3.78
N ILE A 94 3.56 4.62 2.72
CA ILE A 94 4.00 4.37 1.34
C ILE A 94 5.14 5.33 0.95
N ARG A 95 5.06 6.62 1.29
CA ARG A 95 6.17 7.57 1.06
C ARG A 95 7.48 7.15 1.72
N ARG A 96 7.43 6.58 2.91
CA ARG A 96 8.64 6.05 3.57
C ARG A 96 9.22 4.84 2.85
N LEU A 97 8.37 4.03 2.21
CA LEU A 97 8.78 2.84 1.46
C LEU A 97 9.53 3.20 0.18
N THR A 98 9.19 4.30 -0.49
CA THR A 98 9.88 4.72 -1.72
C THR A 98 11.36 5.04 -1.51
N ALA A 99 11.78 5.29 -0.27
CA ALA A 99 13.21 5.44 0.08
C ALA A 99 13.99 4.11 0.05
N GLN A 100 13.30 2.95 0.06
CA GLN A 100 13.93 1.62 0.12
C GLN A 100 13.70 0.76 -1.12
N ALA A 101 12.56 0.95 -1.81
CA ALA A 101 12.17 0.16 -2.97
C ALA A 101 11.40 1.02 -3.96
N ALA A 102 11.44 0.66 -5.24
CA ALA A 102 10.49 1.19 -6.21
C ALA A 102 9.07 0.72 -5.85
N VAL A 103 8.09 1.60 -5.99
CA VAL A 103 6.68 1.27 -5.74
C VAL A 103 5.89 1.44 -7.04
N LEU A 104 5.23 0.38 -7.48
CA LEU A 104 4.17 0.44 -8.48
C LEU A 104 2.83 0.43 -7.75
N LEU A 105 2.17 1.58 -7.75
CA LEU A 105 0.88 1.79 -7.11
C LEU A 105 -0.22 1.74 -8.17
N VAL A 106 -1.18 0.85 -8.00
CA VAL A 106 -2.46 0.89 -8.72
C VAL A 106 -3.48 1.58 -7.81
N GLU A 107 -4.11 2.64 -8.27
CA GLU A 107 -5.01 3.44 -7.44
C GLU A 107 -6.04 4.17 -8.31
N GLN A 108 -7.31 4.04 -7.94
CA GLN A 108 -8.42 4.76 -8.59
C GLN A 108 -8.64 6.14 -7.97
N ASN A 109 -8.28 6.31 -6.71
CA ASN A 109 -8.36 7.59 -6.03
C ASN A 109 -7.26 8.53 -6.52
N PHE A 110 -7.60 9.40 -7.46
CA PHE A 110 -6.64 10.35 -8.05
C PHE A 110 -5.96 11.24 -7.00
N ARG A 111 -6.67 11.62 -5.93
CA ARG A 111 -6.07 12.41 -4.84
C ARG A 111 -4.91 11.64 -4.16
N VAL A 112 -5.09 10.35 -3.94
CA VAL A 112 -4.04 9.50 -3.35
C VAL A 112 -2.89 9.33 -4.34
N ALA A 113 -3.20 8.94 -5.58
CA ALA A 113 -2.18 8.73 -6.62
C ALA A 113 -1.35 9.99 -6.87
N SER A 114 -2.00 11.15 -7.00
CA SER A 114 -1.32 12.44 -7.28
C SER A 114 -0.39 12.91 -6.17
N GLN A 115 -0.62 12.47 -4.93
CA GLN A 115 0.23 12.84 -3.80
C GLN A 115 1.39 11.87 -3.58
N LEU A 116 1.34 10.67 -4.15
CA LEU A 116 2.33 9.61 -3.92
C LEU A 116 3.27 9.38 -5.11
N ALA A 117 2.76 9.53 -6.33
CA ALA A 117 3.47 9.12 -7.53
C ALA A 117 4.27 10.26 -8.17
N ASP A 118 5.50 9.96 -8.61
CA ASP A 118 6.32 10.86 -9.44
C ASP A 118 5.93 10.74 -10.91
N ARG A 119 5.51 9.56 -11.33
CA ARG A 119 5.12 9.21 -12.70
C ARG A 119 3.80 8.46 -12.70
N TYR A 120 3.09 8.53 -13.82
CA TYR A 120 1.82 7.85 -13.97
C TYR A 120 1.70 7.12 -15.32
N VAL A 121 0.83 6.15 -15.34
CA VAL A 121 0.27 5.51 -16.54
C VAL A 121 -1.23 5.44 -16.33
N ILE A 122 -2.02 5.97 -17.28
CA ILE A 122 -3.48 5.84 -17.28
C ILE A 122 -3.83 4.59 -18.11
N ILE A 123 -4.63 3.72 -17.50
CA ILE A 123 -5.15 2.50 -18.13
C ILE A 123 -6.66 2.65 -18.31
N GLU A 124 -7.13 2.43 -19.54
CA GLU A 124 -8.53 2.43 -19.92
C GLU A 124 -8.78 1.21 -20.80
N ASP A 125 -9.83 0.44 -20.51
CA ASP A 125 -10.18 -0.80 -21.23
C ASP A 125 -9.00 -1.76 -21.42
N GLY A 126 -8.17 -1.92 -20.39
CA GLY A 126 -7.00 -2.80 -20.40
C GLY A 126 -5.82 -2.30 -21.25
N ARG A 127 -5.82 -1.05 -21.66
CA ARG A 127 -4.77 -0.44 -22.49
C ARG A 127 -4.17 0.78 -21.80
N SER A 128 -2.87 0.95 -21.93
CA SER A 128 -2.20 2.20 -21.56
C SER A 128 -2.56 3.29 -22.58
N VAL A 129 -3.30 4.31 -22.14
CA VAL A 129 -3.78 5.39 -23.02
C VAL A 129 -2.99 6.68 -22.84
N HIS A 130 -2.34 6.88 -21.70
CA HIS A 130 -1.48 8.03 -21.45
C HIS A 130 -0.44 7.73 -20.37
N SER A 131 0.72 8.40 -20.44
CA SER A 131 1.76 8.29 -19.40
C SER A 131 2.60 9.57 -19.34
N GLY A 132 3.21 9.85 -18.20
CA GLY A 132 4.03 11.03 -18.03
C GLY A 132 4.52 11.22 -16.60
N THR A 133 4.92 12.46 -16.27
CA THR A 133 5.23 12.85 -14.90
C THR A 133 3.99 13.39 -14.19
N MET A 134 3.90 13.21 -12.90
CA MET A 134 2.76 13.70 -12.12
C MET A 134 2.62 15.24 -12.18
N PRO A 135 3.72 16.03 -12.12
CA PRO A 135 3.63 17.47 -12.33
C PRO A 135 3.00 17.88 -13.69
N ASP A 136 3.33 17.18 -14.77
CA ASP A 136 2.76 17.46 -16.10
C ASP A 136 1.26 17.15 -16.13
N LEU A 137 0.82 16.07 -15.48
CA LEU A 137 -0.59 15.72 -15.37
C LEU A 137 -1.36 16.78 -14.60
N LEU A 138 -0.84 17.21 -13.45
CA LEU A 138 -1.46 18.25 -12.61
C LEU A 138 -1.54 19.61 -13.31
N ALA A 139 -0.61 19.89 -14.23
CA ALA A 139 -0.65 21.10 -15.07
C ALA A 139 -1.64 20.99 -16.25
N SER A 140 -2.29 19.85 -16.46
CA SER A 140 -3.16 19.57 -17.61
C SER A 140 -4.61 19.27 -17.20
N PRO A 141 -5.44 20.27 -16.86
CA PRO A 141 -6.84 20.07 -16.47
C PRO A 141 -7.65 19.27 -17.50
N ALA A 142 -7.33 19.44 -18.80
CA ALA A 142 -8.00 18.73 -19.86
C ALA A 142 -7.77 17.21 -19.83
N LEU A 143 -6.57 16.75 -19.45
CA LEU A 143 -6.28 15.33 -19.27
C LEU A 143 -6.98 14.78 -18.04
N ILE A 144 -6.96 15.52 -16.94
CA ILE A 144 -7.67 15.15 -15.71
C ILE A 144 -9.17 15.01 -15.99
N GLN A 145 -9.76 16.00 -16.67
CA GLN A 145 -11.17 15.95 -17.02
C GLN A 145 -11.50 14.78 -17.95
N LYS A 146 -10.66 14.51 -18.92
CA LYS A 146 -10.90 13.45 -19.91
C LYS A 146 -10.87 12.04 -19.28
N TYR A 147 -9.92 11.75 -18.40
CA TYR A 147 -9.63 10.39 -17.95
C TYR A 147 -9.95 10.13 -16.47
N LEU A 148 -10.06 11.17 -15.64
CA LEU A 148 -10.08 11.05 -14.18
C LEU A 148 -11.28 11.76 -13.52
N SER A 149 -12.14 12.44 -14.29
CA SER A 149 -13.31 13.15 -13.75
C SER A 149 -14.56 12.29 -13.62
N ALA A 150 -14.50 11.00 -13.94
CA ALA A 150 -15.62 10.07 -13.83
C ALA A 150 -15.52 9.17 -12.59
N ALA A 151 -14.56 9.42 -11.69
CA ALA A 151 -14.35 8.65 -10.46
C ALA A 151 -14.81 9.42 -9.23
#